data_839838f8e249642c157a634e94319e8f
#
_entry.id   839838f8e249642c157a634e94319e8f
#
_cell.length_a   1.000
_cell.length_b   1.000
_cell.length_c   1.000
_cell.angle_alpha   90.00
_cell.angle_beta   90.00
_cell.angle_gamma   90.00
#
_symmetry.space_group_name_H-M   'P 1'
#
loop_
_entity.id
_entity.type
_entity.pdbx_description
1 polymer ?
#
loop_
_entity_poly.entity_id
_entity_poly.type
_entity_poly.pdbx_seq_one_letter_code
_entity_poly.pdbx_strand_id
1 'polypeptide(L)'
;LKEIIQILADIVNNLHDFIQHFVSNSLNLSLNDKDLHFWLMGIIGIIIFLCVLVLSNMISKLPYGITILSFLYTFTFMVVLVFAIEIQQAVTNRGHMEFQDAVIGLWGFIVFFLGFAAISSILIIVKIIWKKSFNKH
;
A
#
# COMPACT_ATOMS: atom_id res chain seq x y z
N LEU A 1 18.93 6.74 2.64
CA LEU A 1 17.81 6.18 3.40
C LEU A 1 17.63 6.91 4.74
N LYS A 2 18.71 7.05 5.56
CA LYS A 2 18.65 7.74 6.86
C LYS A 2 18.11 9.17 6.74
N GLU A 3 18.57 9.93 5.75
CA GLU A 3 18.10 11.30 5.50
C GLU A 3 16.61 11.35 5.14
N ILE A 4 16.13 10.43 4.30
CA ILE A 4 14.70 10.36 3.93
C ILE A 4 13.85 10.04 5.16
N ILE A 5 14.29 9.10 6.01
CA ILE A 5 13.59 8.76 7.25
C ILE A 5 13.57 9.96 8.20
N GLN A 6 14.68 10.71 8.31
CA GLN A 6 14.71 11.93 9.11
C GLN A 6 13.76 12.99 8.61
N ILE A 7 13.74 13.25 7.29
CA ILE A 7 12.79 14.21 6.69
C ILE A 7 11.34 13.80 6.94
N LEU A 8 11.01 12.51 6.79
CA LEU A 8 9.67 12.00 7.08
C LEU A 8 9.31 12.13 8.55
N ALA A 9 10.23 11.81 9.45
CA ALA A 9 10.03 11.98 10.89
C ALA A 9 9.82 13.46 11.26
N ASP A 10 10.60 14.37 10.68
CA ASP A 10 10.45 15.81 10.91
C ASP A 10 9.12 16.34 10.39
N ILE A 11 8.66 15.86 9.22
CA ILE A 11 7.33 16.23 8.68
C ILE A 11 6.23 15.75 9.62
N VAL A 12 6.30 14.50 10.10
CA VAL A 12 5.28 13.94 11.01
C VAL A 12 5.29 14.68 12.35
N ASN A 13 6.45 14.96 12.92
CA ASN A 13 6.58 15.69 14.18
C ASN A 13 6.04 17.13 14.03
N ASN A 14 6.43 17.83 12.98
CA ASN A 14 5.94 19.20 12.73
C ASN A 14 4.43 19.24 12.52
N LEU A 15 3.86 18.25 11.83
CA LEU A 15 2.42 18.13 11.65
C LEU A 15 1.70 17.85 12.97
N HIS A 16 2.26 16.97 13.81
CA HIS A 16 1.75 16.66 15.13
C HIS A 16 1.73 17.92 16.02
N ASP A 17 2.85 18.64 16.09
CA ASP A 17 2.99 19.86 16.90
C ASP A 17 2.07 20.97 16.40
N PHE A 18 1.94 21.12 15.09
CA PHE A 18 1.01 22.09 14.48
C PHE A 18 -0.44 21.80 14.89
N ILE A 19 -0.87 20.54 14.80
CA ILE A 19 -2.23 20.13 15.14
C ILE A 19 -2.47 20.29 16.64
N GLN A 20 -1.53 19.89 17.48
CA GLN A 20 -1.63 20.07 18.93
C GLN A 20 -1.78 21.55 19.30
N HIS A 21 -0.97 22.41 18.71
CA HIS A 21 -1.02 23.85 18.94
C HIS A 21 -2.33 24.47 18.43
N PHE A 22 -2.80 24.04 17.25
CA PHE A 22 -4.07 24.50 16.69
C PHE A 22 -5.26 24.09 17.56
N VAL A 23 -5.31 22.85 18.00
CA VAL A 23 -6.41 22.33 18.84
C VAL A 23 -6.40 22.98 20.22
N SER A 24 -5.24 23.11 20.86
CA SER A 24 -5.15 23.73 22.19
C SER A 24 -5.52 25.22 22.18
N ASN A 25 -5.10 25.95 21.12
CA ASN A 25 -5.34 27.38 21.05
C ASN A 25 -6.70 27.75 20.48
N SER A 26 -7.21 26.97 19.51
CA SER A 26 -8.46 27.31 18.81
C SER A 26 -9.70 26.72 19.48
N LEU A 27 -9.58 25.58 20.12
CA LEU A 27 -10.70 24.86 20.74
C LEU A 27 -10.67 24.87 22.26
N ASN A 28 -9.64 25.46 22.88
CA ASN A 28 -9.47 25.54 24.35
C ASN A 28 -9.58 24.16 25.05
N LEU A 29 -9.26 23.08 24.31
CA LEU A 29 -9.32 21.70 24.77
C LEU A 29 -7.91 21.27 25.19
N SER A 30 -7.73 20.96 26.46
CA SER A 30 -6.52 20.25 26.94
C SER A 30 -6.63 18.77 26.58
N LEU A 31 -6.35 18.46 25.30
CA LEU A 31 -6.31 17.06 24.86
C LEU A 31 -5.05 16.37 25.43
N ASN A 32 -5.25 15.19 25.97
CA ASN A 32 -4.16 14.29 26.28
C ASN A 32 -3.51 13.81 24.96
N ASP A 33 -2.24 13.44 24.98
CA ASP A 33 -1.50 12.90 23.86
C ASP A 33 -2.26 11.73 23.16
N LYS A 34 -2.89 10.86 23.94
CA LYS A 34 -3.72 9.76 23.43
C LYS A 34 -4.98 10.25 22.68
N ASP A 35 -5.62 11.28 23.16
CA ASP A 35 -6.80 11.86 22.50
C ASP A 35 -6.40 12.51 21.17
N LEU A 36 -5.25 13.18 21.16
CA LEU A 36 -4.70 13.79 19.95
C LEU A 36 -4.41 12.71 18.88
N HIS A 37 -3.74 11.63 19.27
CA HIS A 37 -3.48 10.49 18.35
C HIS A 37 -4.78 9.86 17.84
N PHE A 38 -5.78 9.68 18.70
CA PHE A 38 -7.08 9.14 18.29
C PHE A 38 -7.76 10.00 17.22
N TRP A 39 -7.85 11.30 17.45
CA TRP A 39 -8.49 12.21 16.50
C TRP A 39 -7.68 12.39 15.23
N LEU A 40 -6.38 12.56 15.34
CA LEU A 40 -5.48 12.72 14.20
C LEU A 40 -5.52 11.49 13.28
N MET A 41 -5.31 10.31 13.85
CA MET A 41 -5.31 9.07 13.07
C MET A 41 -6.70 8.75 12.50
N GLY A 42 -7.77 9.08 13.23
CA GLY A 42 -9.14 8.94 12.75
C GLY A 42 -9.41 9.83 11.53
N ILE A 43 -9.05 11.10 11.58
CA ILE A 43 -9.23 12.03 10.47
C ILE A 43 -8.39 11.63 9.26
N ILE A 44 -7.12 11.35 9.46
CA ILE A 44 -6.21 10.89 8.38
C ILE A 44 -6.76 9.60 7.76
N GLY A 45 -7.20 8.64 8.60
CA GLY A 45 -7.75 7.38 8.14
C GLY A 45 -8.98 7.56 7.25
N ILE A 46 -9.92 8.44 7.63
CA ILE A 46 -11.10 8.74 6.81
C ILE A 46 -10.73 9.42 5.50
N ILE A 47 -9.80 10.36 5.50
CA ILE A 47 -9.35 11.03 4.27
C ILE A 47 -8.73 10.00 3.30
N ILE A 48 -7.84 9.16 3.80
CA ILE A 48 -7.21 8.10 3.00
C ILE A 48 -8.27 7.14 2.47
N PHE A 49 -9.22 6.71 3.33
CA PHE A 49 -10.32 5.83 2.93
C PHE A 49 -11.14 6.42 1.78
N LEU A 50 -11.53 7.69 1.86
CA LEU A 50 -12.29 8.35 0.80
C LEU A 50 -11.49 8.45 -0.51
N CYS A 51 -10.21 8.79 -0.45
CA CYS A 51 -9.33 8.79 -1.62
C CYS A 51 -9.25 7.38 -2.25
N VAL A 52 -9.02 6.35 -1.45
CA VAL A 52 -8.96 4.96 -1.92
C VAL A 52 -10.30 4.53 -2.51
N LEU A 53 -11.43 4.91 -1.89
CA LEU A 53 -12.77 4.59 -2.39
C LEU A 53 -13.01 5.18 -3.79
N VAL A 54 -12.68 6.46 -3.98
CA VAL A 54 -12.81 7.13 -5.29
C VAL A 54 -11.93 6.45 -6.34
N LEU A 55 -10.66 6.23 -6.03
CA LEU A 55 -9.71 5.56 -6.94
C LEU A 55 -10.17 4.14 -7.28
N SER A 56 -10.60 3.36 -6.29
CA SER A 56 -11.10 2.01 -6.48
C SER A 56 -12.34 1.98 -7.38
N ASN A 57 -13.26 2.93 -7.18
CA ASN A 57 -14.45 3.06 -8.03
C ASN A 57 -14.11 3.45 -9.48
N MET A 58 -13.09 4.27 -9.68
CA MET A 58 -12.60 4.61 -11.02
C MET A 58 -11.94 3.40 -11.70
N ILE A 59 -11.07 2.70 -11.00
CA ILE A 59 -10.33 1.55 -11.52
C ILE A 59 -11.27 0.37 -11.80
N SER A 60 -12.28 0.14 -10.95
CA SER A 60 -13.25 -0.96 -11.13
C SER A 60 -14.04 -0.88 -12.44
N LYS A 61 -14.17 0.31 -13.04
CA LYS A 61 -14.84 0.53 -14.32
C LYS A 61 -13.95 0.22 -15.52
N LEU A 62 -12.65 0.05 -15.32
CA LEU A 62 -11.71 -0.31 -16.39
C LEU A 62 -11.80 -1.80 -16.73
N PRO A 63 -11.47 -2.19 -17.99
CA PRO A 63 -11.26 -3.59 -18.29
C PRO A 63 -10.16 -4.16 -17.38
N TYR A 64 -10.43 -5.31 -16.77
CA TYR A 64 -9.56 -5.93 -15.76
C TYR A 64 -9.41 -5.12 -14.44
N GLY A 65 -10.30 -4.18 -14.14
CA GLY A 65 -10.23 -3.31 -12.96
C GLY A 65 -10.09 -4.08 -11.66
N ILE A 66 -10.79 -5.22 -11.51
CA ILE A 66 -10.65 -6.09 -10.31
C ILE A 66 -9.23 -6.66 -10.21
N THR A 67 -8.62 -7.08 -11.32
CA THR A 67 -7.25 -7.60 -11.33
C THR A 67 -6.25 -6.51 -10.94
N ILE A 68 -6.43 -5.29 -11.45
CA ILE A 68 -5.60 -4.13 -11.09
C ILE A 68 -5.73 -3.83 -9.59
N LEU A 69 -6.95 -3.78 -9.06
CA LEU A 69 -7.19 -3.56 -7.63
C LEU A 69 -6.56 -4.66 -6.77
N SER A 70 -6.73 -5.91 -7.16
CA SER A 70 -6.12 -7.05 -6.46
C SER A 70 -4.59 -6.96 -6.44
N PHE A 71 -3.99 -6.56 -7.57
CA PHE A 71 -2.56 -6.30 -7.62
C PHE A 71 -2.14 -5.18 -6.66
N LEU A 72 -2.83 -4.03 -6.69
CA LEU A 72 -2.51 -2.89 -5.83
C LEU A 72 -2.62 -3.24 -4.34
N TYR A 73 -3.68 -3.92 -3.93
CA TYR A 73 -3.84 -4.36 -2.54
C TYR A 73 -2.76 -5.36 -2.13
N THR A 74 -2.49 -6.36 -2.99
CA THR A 74 -1.43 -7.34 -2.71
C THR A 74 -0.07 -6.66 -2.66
N PHE A 75 0.22 -5.74 -3.58
CA PHE A 75 1.48 -5.01 -3.58
C PHE A 75 1.66 -4.17 -2.31
N THR A 76 0.61 -3.47 -1.87
CA THR A 76 0.62 -2.72 -0.60
C THR A 76 0.87 -3.64 0.58
N PHE A 77 0.21 -4.81 0.62
CA PHE A 77 0.45 -5.81 1.66
C PHE A 77 1.89 -6.33 1.63
N MET A 78 2.45 -6.59 0.44
CA MET A 78 3.84 -7.03 0.28
C MET A 78 4.84 -5.96 0.75
N VAL A 79 4.58 -4.66 0.47
CA VAL A 79 5.41 -3.57 1.01
C VAL A 79 5.43 -3.61 2.54
N VAL A 80 4.27 -3.69 3.18
CA VAL A 80 4.19 -3.78 4.65
C VAL A 80 4.91 -5.03 5.17
N LEU A 81 4.73 -6.17 4.51
CA LEU A 81 5.32 -7.45 4.92
C LEU A 81 6.85 -7.42 4.85
N VAL A 82 7.44 -6.95 3.74
CA VAL A 82 8.90 -6.93 3.61
C VAL A 82 9.52 -6.00 4.63
N PHE A 83 8.95 -4.80 4.85
CA PHE A 83 9.47 -3.90 5.88
C PHE A 83 9.26 -4.46 7.30
N ALA A 84 8.18 -5.17 7.57
CA ALA A 84 7.97 -5.84 8.85
C ALA A 84 9.04 -6.92 9.10
N ILE A 85 9.45 -7.68 8.06
CA ILE A 85 10.53 -8.66 8.14
C ILE A 85 11.86 -7.97 8.43
N GLU A 86 12.19 -6.88 7.72
CA GLU A 86 13.42 -6.12 7.94
C GLU A 86 13.52 -5.56 9.37
N ILE A 87 12.42 -5.00 9.87
CA ILE A 87 12.34 -4.50 11.25
C ILE A 87 12.50 -5.65 12.25
N GLN A 88 11.84 -6.78 11.99
CA GLN A 88 11.94 -7.97 12.85
C GLN A 88 13.37 -8.50 12.91
N GLN A 89 14.10 -8.52 11.79
CA GLN A 89 15.51 -8.92 11.75
C GLN A 89 16.38 -7.96 12.58
N ALA A 90 16.16 -6.65 12.45
CA ALA A 90 16.86 -5.63 13.23
C ALA A 90 16.62 -5.77 14.75
N VAL A 91 15.37 -6.05 15.15
CA VAL A 91 14.99 -6.16 16.58
C VAL A 91 15.50 -7.46 17.20
N THR A 92 15.50 -8.56 16.44
CA THR A 92 15.89 -9.89 16.95
C THR A 92 17.37 -10.21 16.78
N ASN A 93 18.16 -9.33 16.15
CA ASN A 93 19.54 -9.57 15.75
C ASN A 93 19.74 -10.89 14.95
N ARG A 94 18.71 -11.30 14.20
CA ARG A 94 18.71 -12.50 13.34
C ARG A 94 18.86 -12.13 11.86
N GLY A 95 19.81 -11.29 11.54
CA GLY A 95 20.09 -10.76 10.22
C GLY A 95 20.46 -9.29 10.29
N HIS A 96 20.76 -8.73 9.13
CA HIS A 96 21.03 -7.29 8.99
C HIS A 96 19.86 -6.67 8.25
N MET A 97 19.32 -5.57 8.77
CA MET A 97 18.32 -4.80 8.06
C MET A 97 18.93 -4.19 6.79
N GLU A 98 18.57 -4.70 5.64
CA GLU A 98 19.07 -4.23 4.35
C GLU A 98 17.91 -3.80 3.45
N PHE A 99 17.89 -2.53 3.08
CA PHE A 99 16.87 -2.01 2.14
C PHE A 99 16.87 -2.75 0.81
N GLN A 100 18.03 -3.30 0.42
CA GLN A 100 18.18 -4.06 -0.81
C GLN A 100 17.34 -5.34 -0.80
N ASP A 101 17.23 -6.03 0.34
CA ASP A 101 16.43 -7.25 0.48
C ASP A 101 14.94 -6.95 0.34
N ALA A 102 14.47 -5.82 0.89
CA ALA A 102 13.10 -5.37 0.68
C ALA A 102 12.81 -5.10 -0.80
N VAL A 103 13.73 -4.42 -1.51
CA VAL A 103 13.58 -4.15 -2.95
C VAL A 103 13.57 -5.44 -3.78
N ILE A 104 14.47 -6.39 -3.47
CA ILE A 104 14.54 -7.69 -4.16
C ILE A 104 13.26 -8.49 -3.91
N GLY A 105 12.74 -8.49 -2.68
CA GLY A 105 11.48 -9.15 -2.33
C GLY A 105 10.29 -8.60 -3.12
N LEU A 106 10.16 -7.27 -3.23
CA LEU A 106 9.11 -6.64 -4.04
C LEU A 106 9.28 -6.92 -5.53
N TRP A 107 10.51 -6.91 -6.03
CA TRP A 107 10.81 -7.25 -7.42
C TRP A 107 10.42 -8.69 -7.72
N GLY A 108 10.69 -9.62 -6.81
CA GLY A 108 10.25 -11.01 -6.91
C GLY A 108 8.73 -11.10 -7.12
N PHE A 109 7.95 -10.41 -6.28
CA PHE A 109 6.49 -10.36 -6.45
C PHE A 109 6.07 -9.87 -7.84
N ILE A 110 6.67 -8.78 -8.33
CA ILE A 110 6.36 -8.21 -9.66
C ILE A 110 6.64 -9.24 -10.77
N VAL A 111 7.79 -9.92 -10.74
CA VAL A 111 8.17 -10.93 -11.74
C VAL A 111 7.20 -12.10 -11.74
N PHE A 112 6.84 -12.62 -10.57
CA PHE A 112 5.84 -13.70 -10.46
C PHE A 112 4.47 -13.28 -10.92
N PHE A 113 4.04 -12.05 -10.61
CA PHE A 113 2.77 -11.51 -11.10
C PHE A 113 2.75 -11.36 -12.63
N LEU A 114 3.83 -10.90 -13.26
CA LEU A 114 3.95 -10.83 -14.72
C LEU A 114 3.88 -12.21 -15.36
N GLY A 115 4.53 -13.22 -14.75
CA GLY A 115 4.41 -14.62 -15.16
C GLY A 115 2.97 -15.13 -15.11
N PHE A 116 2.26 -14.86 -14.00
CA PHE A 116 0.84 -15.18 -13.86
C PHE A 116 -0.02 -14.50 -14.94
N ALA A 117 0.19 -13.21 -15.18
CA ALA A 117 -0.54 -12.44 -16.18
C ALA A 117 -0.31 -12.98 -17.60
N ALA A 118 0.94 -13.36 -17.93
CA ALA A 118 1.27 -13.96 -19.23
C ALA A 118 0.56 -15.31 -19.43
N ILE A 119 0.63 -16.21 -18.44
CA ILE A 119 -0.06 -17.52 -18.50
C ILE A 119 -1.57 -17.32 -18.62
N SER A 120 -2.16 -16.44 -17.82
CA SER A 120 -3.59 -16.14 -17.87
C SER A 120 -4.03 -15.61 -19.24
N SER A 121 -3.23 -14.74 -19.85
CA SER A 121 -3.48 -14.20 -21.19
C SER A 121 -3.45 -15.30 -22.26
N ILE A 122 -2.48 -16.21 -22.20
CA ILE A 122 -2.38 -17.35 -23.11
C ILE A 122 -3.62 -18.24 -22.99
N LEU A 123 -4.03 -18.58 -21.76
CA LEU A 123 -5.22 -19.41 -21.53
C LEU A 123 -6.51 -18.77 -22.09
N ILE A 124 -6.66 -17.45 -21.94
CA ILE A 124 -7.80 -16.72 -22.49
C ILE A 124 -7.79 -16.80 -24.01
N ILE A 125 -6.63 -16.58 -24.65
CA ILE A 125 -6.49 -16.63 -26.12
C ILE A 125 -6.82 -18.05 -26.63
N VAL A 126 -6.28 -19.09 -26.00
CA VAL A 126 -6.57 -20.50 -26.36
C VAL A 126 -8.07 -20.79 -26.26
N LYS A 127 -8.72 -20.35 -25.17
CA LYS A 127 -10.17 -20.52 -24.98
C LYS A 127 -11.00 -19.81 -26.07
N ILE A 128 -10.59 -18.62 -26.48
CA ILE A 128 -11.28 -17.85 -27.54
C ILE A 128 -11.14 -18.58 -28.88
N ILE A 129 -9.94 -19.03 -29.23
CA ILE A 129 -9.67 -19.76 -30.48
C ILE A 129 -10.48 -21.06 -30.52
N TRP A 130 -10.49 -21.81 -29.43
CA TRP A 130 -11.23 -23.08 -29.34
C TRP A 130 -12.72 -22.86 -29.50
N LYS A 131 -13.31 -21.89 -28.80
CA LYS A 131 -14.72 -21.53 -28.92
C LYS A 131 -15.09 -21.15 -30.37
N LYS A 132 -14.21 -20.40 -31.06
CA LYS A 132 -14.42 -19.99 -32.46
C LYS A 132 -14.36 -21.18 -33.44
N SER A 133 -13.54 -22.20 -33.12
CA SER A 133 -13.44 -23.42 -33.94
C SER A 133 -14.69 -24.29 -33.83
N PHE A 134 -15.23 -24.44 -32.61
CA PHE A 134 -16.45 -25.24 -32.37
C PHE A 134 -17.73 -24.62 -32.93
N ASN A 135 -17.84 -23.28 -32.96
CA ASN A 135 -19.03 -22.59 -33.52
C ASN A 135 -19.03 -22.50 -35.03
N LYS A 136 -18.06 -23.09 -35.75
CA LYS A 136 -18.00 -23.15 -37.21
C LYS A 136 -18.56 -24.48 -37.80
N HIS A 137 -18.90 -25.42 -36.93
CA HIS A 137 -19.59 -26.66 -37.26
C HIS A 137 -20.99 -26.68 -36.68
#